data_1b0b0e776a4bfffa0fc0e9d269166023
#
_entry.id   1b0b0e776a4bfffa0fc0e9d269166023
#
_cell.length_a   1.000
_cell.length_b   1.000
_cell.length_c   1.000
_cell.angle_alpha   90.00
_cell.angle_beta   90.00
_cell.angle_gamma   90.00
#
_symmetry.space_group_name_H-M   'P 1'
#
loop_
_entity.id
_entity.type
_entity.pdbx_description
1 polymer ?
#
loop_
_entity_poly.entity_id
_entity_poly.type
_entity_poly.pdbx_seq_one_letter_code
_entity_poly.pdbx_strand_id
1 'polypeptide(L)'
;GVDDITYELGYTGCSHSNLGMGYQNFTDSILRGYMEDSDSSNIDRVGHRRWVLSQNLQEVGMGASGRFSALMVIPDQEYVDLKAKQNICWPATNTPNQLFTGDTAWSVVLSDQYKMPERDSVNVTLVRTSDGATWTFNAATSGGNYFNVSNERYGSENAIIFRPDPASFSWSGNDSYRVTITGIKDKEGKETFYSYDVNFFTM
;
A
#
# COMPACT_ATOMS: atom_id res chain seq x y z
N GLY A 1 9.85 -32.14 19.52
CA GLY A 1 8.88 -31.48 18.66
C GLY A 1 7.83 -30.79 19.50
N VAL A 2 7.03 -29.95 18.88
CA VAL A 2 5.83 -29.40 19.54
C VAL A 2 4.67 -30.39 19.39
N ASP A 3 3.69 -30.34 20.28
CA ASP A 3 2.47 -31.13 20.15
C ASP A 3 1.61 -30.65 18.98
N ASP A 4 0.68 -31.49 18.51
CA ASP A 4 -0.12 -31.22 17.32
C ASP A 4 -0.99 -29.96 17.44
N ILE A 5 -1.55 -29.69 18.63
CA ILE A 5 -2.39 -28.49 18.89
C ILE A 5 -1.53 -27.24 18.79
N THR A 6 -0.35 -27.23 19.39
CA THR A 6 0.59 -26.10 19.32
C THR A 6 1.07 -25.88 17.87
N TYR A 7 1.31 -26.96 17.13
CA TYR A 7 1.69 -26.86 15.73
C TYR A 7 0.56 -26.25 14.88
N GLU A 8 -0.67 -26.71 15.00
CA GLU A 8 -1.82 -26.22 14.24
C GLU A 8 -2.12 -24.75 14.54
N LEU A 9 -2.07 -24.34 15.82
CA LEU A 9 -2.24 -22.94 16.22
C LEU A 9 -1.12 -22.06 15.64
N GLY A 10 0.11 -22.52 15.70
CA GLY A 10 1.26 -21.80 15.12
C GLY A 10 1.17 -21.70 13.61
N TYR A 11 0.78 -22.77 12.94
CA TYR A 11 0.58 -22.80 11.49
C TYR A 11 -0.52 -21.82 11.05
N THR A 12 -1.68 -21.88 11.69
CA THR A 12 -2.81 -20.98 11.42
C THR A 12 -2.40 -19.52 11.64
N GLY A 13 -1.81 -19.22 12.81
CA GLY A 13 -1.35 -17.88 13.12
C GLY A 13 -0.35 -17.32 12.11
N CYS A 14 0.63 -18.12 11.67
CA CYS A 14 1.63 -17.70 10.70
C CYS A 14 1.07 -17.58 9.27
N SER A 15 0.24 -18.54 8.82
CA SER A 15 -0.31 -18.54 7.47
C SER A 15 -1.33 -17.43 7.23
N HIS A 16 -1.92 -16.86 8.30
CA HIS A 16 -2.85 -15.73 8.23
C HIS A 16 -2.22 -14.38 8.61
N SER A 17 -0.89 -14.31 8.62
CA SER A 17 -0.17 -13.12 9.08
C SER A 17 0.77 -12.53 8.03
N ASN A 18 0.92 -11.22 8.10
CA ASN A 18 2.14 -10.57 7.64
C ASN A 18 3.29 -10.98 8.55
N LEU A 19 4.36 -11.52 7.98
CA LEU A 19 5.54 -11.98 8.72
C LEU A 19 6.71 -11.03 8.56
N GLY A 20 7.41 -10.73 9.66
CA GLY A 20 8.57 -9.86 9.68
C GLY A 20 9.76 -10.51 10.39
N MET A 21 10.96 -10.15 9.97
CA MET A 21 12.20 -10.64 10.56
C MET A 21 13.27 -9.55 10.62
N GLY A 22 13.90 -9.40 11.80
CA GLY A 22 15.07 -8.53 11.94
C GLY A 22 14.76 -7.09 12.33
N TYR A 23 13.52 -6.74 12.57
CA TYR A 23 13.11 -5.44 13.08
C TYR A 23 13.44 -5.28 14.57
N GLN A 24 13.70 -4.05 15.01
CA GLN A 24 14.12 -3.77 16.39
C GLN A 24 13.01 -4.04 17.42
N ASN A 25 11.77 -3.79 17.03
CA ASN A 25 10.58 -4.00 17.85
C ASN A 25 9.35 -4.17 16.96
N PHE A 26 8.20 -4.45 17.56
CA PHE A 26 6.97 -4.72 16.81
C PHE A 26 6.46 -3.49 16.04
N THR A 27 6.57 -2.29 16.61
CA THR A 27 6.20 -1.04 15.92
C THR A 27 7.04 -0.82 14.66
N ASP A 28 8.34 -1.09 14.75
CA ASP A 28 9.25 -1.00 13.61
C ASP A 28 8.89 -2.03 12.52
N SER A 29 8.45 -3.24 12.90
CA SER A 29 7.93 -4.25 11.95
C SER A 29 6.71 -3.73 11.20
N ILE A 30 5.76 -3.08 11.89
CA ILE A 30 4.56 -2.54 11.26
C ILE A 30 4.94 -1.41 10.30
N LEU A 31 5.69 -0.43 10.76
CA LEU A 31 5.95 0.79 9.99
C LEU A 31 6.89 0.53 8.81
N ARG A 32 8.02 -0.15 9.05
CA ARG A 32 9.06 -0.37 8.05
C ARG A 32 8.94 -1.69 7.31
N GLY A 33 8.30 -2.69 7.92
CA GLY A 33 8.08 -3.98 7.29
C GLY A 33 6.78 -4.03 6.50
N TYR A 34 5.65 -3.73 7.14
CA TYR A 34 4.35 -3.96 6.52
C TYR A 34 3.77 -2.71 5.83
N MET A 35 3.97 -1.52 6.39
CA MET A 35 3.39 -0.29 5.81
C MET A 35 4.29 0.36 4.77
N GLU A 36 5.60 0.31 4.92
CA GLU A 36 6.52 0.80 3.89
C GLU A 36 6.44 -0.05 2.63
N ASP A 37 6.63 -1.36 2.74
CA ASP A 37 6.39 -2.40 1.72
C ASP A 37 6.96 -2.06 0.33
N SER A 38 8.10 -1.33 0.28
CA SER A 38 8.64 -0.70 -0.93
C SER A 38 9.96 -1.33 -1.39
N ASP A 39 10.38 -2.43 -0.77
CA ASP A 39 11.56 -3.19 -1.19
C ASP A 39 11.31 -3.92 -2.52
N SER A 40 12.36 -4.35 -3.18
CA SER A 40 12.32 -4.93 -4.52
C SER A 40 11.48 -6.22 -4.63
N SER A 41 11.21 -6.90 -3.52
CA SER A 41 10.41 -8.12 -3.49
C SER A 41 8.91 -7.87 -3.26
N ASN A 42 8.53 -6.67 -2.84
CA ASN A 42 7.17 -6.34 -2.43
C ASN A 42 6.54 -5.16 -3.18
N ILE A 43 7.36 -4.23 -3.70
CA ILE A 43 6.89 -2.98 -4.32
C ILE A 43 5.91 -3.20 -5.49
N ASP A 44 5.98 -4.34 -6.16
CA ASP A 44 5.12 -4.67 -7.29
C ASP A 44 3.65 -4.86 -6.92
N ARG A 45 3.37 -5.14 -5.66
CA ARG A 45 2.02 -5.40 -5.15
C ARG A 45 1.68 -4.71 -3.83
N VAL A 46 2.70 -4.31 -3.04
CA VAL A 46 2.57 -3.77 -1.68
C VAL A 46 1.59 -4.59 -0.83
N GLY A 47 1.81 -5.91 -0.84
CA GLY A 47 0.83 -6.88 -0.35
C GLY A 47 0.60 -6.80 1.16
N HIS A 48 1.66 -6.63 1.95
CA HIS A 48 1.56 -6.49 3.41
C HIS A 48 0.74 -5.25 3.78
N ARG A 49 1.01 -4.11 3.12
CA ARG A 49 0.27 -2.87 3.32
C ARG A 49 -1.21 -3.02 2.98
N ARG A 50 -1.52 -3.65 1.84
CA ARG A 50 -2.91 -3.85 1.40
C ARG A 50 -3.71 -4.70 2.36
N TRP A 51 -3.10 -5.72 2.99
CA TRP A 51 -3.72 -6.49 4.06
C TRP A 51 -3.98 -5.62 5.29
N VAL A 52 -3.00 -4.83 5.74
CA VAL A 52 -3.15 -3.94 6.91
C VAL A 52 -4.24 -2.88 6.69
N LEU A 53 -4.33 -2.34 5.48
CA LEU A 53 -5.31 -1.29 5.14
C LEU A 53 -6.64 -1.83 4.59
N SER A 54 -6.83 -3.14 4.60
CA SER A 54 -8.06 -3.74 4.09
C SER A 54 -9.29 -3.24 4.85
N GLN A 55 -10.32 -2.80 4.12
CA GLN A 55 -11.60 -2.38 4.72
C GLN A 55 -12.36 -3.54 5.36
N ASN A 56 -11.97 -4.77 5.08
CA ASN A 56 -12.54 -5.98 5.66
C ASN A 56 -11.81 -6.45 6.93
N LEU A 57 -10.72 -5.79 7.28
CA LEU A 57 -9.96 -6.10 8.50
C LEU A 57 -10.75 -5.64 9.73
N GLN A 58 -11.22 -6.58 10.54
CA GLN A 58 -12.00 -6.32 11.75
C GLN A 58 -11.21 -6.60 13.01
N GLU A 59 -10.32 -7.57 12.96
CA GLU A 59 -9.52 -8.02 14.09
C GLU A 59 -8.08 -8.24 13.66
N VAL A 60 -7.14 -8.04 14.58
CA VAL A 60 -5.72 -8.30 14.39
C VAL A 60 -5.19 -9.12 15.53
N GLY A 61 -4.32 -10.08 15.24
CA GLY A 61 -3.48 -10.77 16.19
C GLY A 61 -2.05 -10.30 16.11
N MET A 62 -1.37 -10.13 17.22
CA MET A 62 0.00 -9.64 17.27
C MET A 62 0.89 -10.62 18.04
N GLY A 63 2.03 -10.98 17.45
CA GLY A 63 3.02 -11.83 18.11
C GLY A 63 4.44 -11.44 17.72
N ALA A 64 5.35 -11.52 18.67
CA ALA A 64 6.77 -11.36 18.44
C ALA A 64 7.58 -12.32 19.31
N SER A 65 8.63 -12.89 18.76
CA SER A 65 9.56 -13.76 19.49
C SER A 65 10.96 -13.62 18.91
N GLY A 66 11.91 -13.20 19.72
CA GLY A 66 13.28 -12.95 19.28
C GLY A 66 13.32 -11.89 18.18
N ARG A 67 13.77 -12.30 16.99
CA ARG A 67 13.86 -11.42 15.82
C ARG A 67 12.66 -11.52 14.87
N PHE A 68 11.64 -12.30 15.19
CA PHE A 68 10.49 -12.55 14.34
C PHE A 68 9.25 -11.81 14.87
N SER A 69 8.41 -11.37 13.96
CA SER A 69 7.11 -10.77 14.24
C SER A 69 6.05 -11.33 13.30
N ALA A 70 4.82 -11.36 13.77
CA ALA A 70 3.65 -11.73 12.98
C ALA A 70 2.49 -10.79 13.31
N LEU A 71 1.85 -10.27 12.28
CA LEU A 71 0.61 -9.49 12.39
C LEU A 71 -0.47 -10.23 11.62
N MET A 72 -1.37 -10.91 12.33
CA MET A 72 -2.49 -11.61 11.73
C MET A 72 -3.48 -10.58 11.16
N VAL A 73 -3.65 -10.63 9.86
CA VAL A 73 -4.46 -9.67 9.06
C VAL A 73 -5.31 -10.36 8.00
N ILE A 74 -5.13 -11.68 7.82
CA ILE A 74 -5.90 -12.46 6.86
C ILE A 74 -7.02 -13.14 7.64
N PRO A 75 -8.30 -12.79 7.41
CA PRO A 75 -9.40 -13.36 8.14
C PRO A 75 -9.60 -14.84 7.80
N ASP A 76 -10.03 -15.61 8.80
CA ASP A 76 -10.29 -17.06 8.69
C ASP A 76 -11.61 -17.38 7.94
N GLN A 77 -12.04 -16.48 7.05
CA GLN A 77 -13.27 -16.65 6.29
C GLN A 77 -12.99 -17.07 4.85
N GLU A 78 -13.66 -18.10 4.43
CA GLU A 78 -13.53 -18.72 3.10
C GLU A 78 -13.89 -17.78 1.93
N TYR A 79 -14.66 -16.72 2.21
CA TYR A 79 -15.06 -15.70 1.22
C TYR A 79 -15.03 -14.29 1.80
N VAL A 80 -13.96 -13.57 1.52
CA VAL A 80 -13.90 -12.12 1.78
C VAL A 80 -14.08 -11.38 0.46
N ASP A 81 -15.05 -10.46 0.41
CA ASP A 81 -15.15 -9.51 -0.69
C ASP A 81 -13.96 -8.54 -0.62
N LEU A 82 -12.97 -8.73 -1.48
CA LEU A 82 -11.76 -7.89 -1.51
C LEU A 82 -11.96 -6.58 -2.27
N LYS A 83 -13.17 -6.28 -2.74
CA LYS A 83 -13.49 -5.01 -3.38
C LYS A 83 -13.67 -3.93 -2.32
N ALA A 84 -12.80 -2.95 -2.36
CA ALA A 84 -12.90 -1.80 -1.47
C ALA A 84 -14.19 -0.99 -1.77
N LYS A 85 -14.90 -0.57 -0.74
CA LYS A 85 -16.10 0.30 -0.90
C LYS A 85 -15.73 1.77 -1.07
N GLN A 86 -14.53 2.14 -0.66
CA GLN A 86 -13.92 3.46 -0.83
C GLN A 86 -12.50 3.30 -1.35
N ASN A 87 -12.00 4.31 -2.03
CA ASN A 87 -10.60 4.32 -2.43
C ASN A 87 -9.71 4.34 -1.16
N ILE A 88 -8.67 3.50 -1.15
CA ILE A 88 -7.71 3.43 -0.05
C ILE A 88 -6.39 4.00 -0.55
N CYS A 89 -6.01 5.14 0.01
CA CYS A 89 -4.79 5.85 -0.38
C CYS A 89 -3.71 5.71 0.70
N TRP A 90 -2.48 5.44 0.28
CA TRP A 90 -1.32 5.56 1.12
C TRP A 90 -0.21 6.32 0.37
N PRO A 91 0.24 7.49 0.87
CA PRO A 91 -0.25 8.17 2.08
C PRO A 91 -1.70 8.63 1.95
N ALA A 92 -2.38 8.76 3.10
CA ALA A 92 -3.73 9.30 3.21
C ALA A 92 -3.71 10.84 3.14
N THR A 93 -4.89 11.46 3.05
CA THR A 93 -5.03 12.93 2.92
C THR A 93 -4.26 13.71 3.99
N ASN A 94 -4.26 13.23 5.24
CA ASN A 94 -3.44 13.80 6.31
C ASN A 94 -2.58 12.69 6.89
N THR A 95 -1.29 12.73 6.62
CA THR A 95 -0.34 11.69 7.04
C THR A 95 0.78 12.29 7.89
N PRO A 96 0.98 11.82 9.13
CA PRO A 96 2.16 12.17 9.91
C PRO A 96 3.43 11.79 9.16
N ASN A 97 4.39 12.71 9.06
CA ASN A 97 5.64 12.46 8.33
C ASN A 97 6.50 11.37 8.94
N GLN A 98 6.27 11.02 10.22
CA GLN A 98 6.93 9.88 10.89
C GLN A 98 6.51 8.52 10.33
N LEU A 99 5.37 8.45 9.65
CA LEU A 99 4.81 7.21 9.09
C LEU A 99 5.13 7.02 7.60
N PHE A 100 5.81 7.97 6.96
CA PHE A 100 6.10 7.96 5.53
C PHE A 100 7.49 8.57 5.27
N THR A 101 8.17 8.07 4.25
CA THR A 101 9.48 8.58 3.83
C THR A 101 9.51 8.82 2.33
N GLY A 102 10.52 9.53 1.83
CA GLY A 102 10.71 9.75 0.39
C GLY A 102 10.93 8.45 -0.42
N ASP A 103 11.35 7.37 0.25
CA ASP A 103 11.58 6.05 -0.36
C ASP A 103 10.31 5.19 -0.42
N THR A 104 9.26 5.58 0.31
CA THR A 104 8.03 4.81 0.40
C THR A 104 7.23 4.93 -0.90
N ALA A 105 6.82 3.80 -1.47
CA ALA A 105 5.92 3.78 -2.61
C ALA A 105 4.52 4.29 -2.21
N TRP A 106 3.96 5.14 -3.04
CA TRP A 106 2.56 5.55 -2.97
C TRP A 106 1.67 4.44 -3.52
N SER A 107 0.48 4.29 -2.98
CA SER A 107 -0.49 3.33 -3.50
C SER A 107 -1.91 3.84 -3.38
N VAL A 108 -2.72 3.53 -4.39
CA VAL A 108 -4.15 3.80 -4.40
C VAL A 108 -4.87 2.53 -4.79
N VAL A 109 -5.65 1.97 -3.87
CA VAL A 109 -6.59 0.90 -4.17
C VAL A 109 -7.89 1.55 -4.62
N LEU A 110 -8.30 1.27 -5.86
CA LEU A 110 -9.57 1.76 -6.39
C LEU A 110 -10.74 0.96 -5.80
N SER A 111 -11.80 1.67 -5.44
CA SER A 111 -13.03 1.08 -4.94
C SER A 111 -13.81 0.32 -6.02
N ASP A 112 -14.86 -0.37 -5.60
CA ASP A 112 -15.80 -1.07 -6.47
C ASP A 112 -16.62 -0.13 -7.39
N GLN A 113 -16.40 1.20 -7.30
CA GLN A 113 -16.99 2.19 -8.23
C GLN A 113 -16.25 2.25 -9.57
N TYR A 114 -15.07 1.59 -9.67
CA TYR A 114 -14.25 1.59 -10.87
C TYR A 114 -14.15 0.18 -11.46
N LYS A 115 -13.94 0.10 -12.76
CA LYS A 115 -13.49 -1.13 -13.42
C LYS A 115 -12.06 -1.44 -12.98
N MET A 116 -11.67 -2.69 -13.13
CA MET A 116 -10.29 -3.13 -12.94
C MET A 116 -9.34 -2.28 -13.81
N PRO A 117 -8.37 -1.58 -13.21
CA PRO A 117 -7.47 -0.72 -13.97
C PRO A 117 -6.52 -1.55 -14.85
N GLU A 118 -6.27 -1.03 -16.05
CA GLU A 118 -5.31 -1.62 -17.00
C GLU A 118 -4.01 -0.82 -16.95
N ARG A 119 -2.88 -1.49 -16.70
CA ARG A 119 -1.57 -0.85 -16.51
C ARG A 119 -1.19 0.10 -17.65
N ASP A 120 -1.47 -0.29 -18.89
CA ASP A 120 -1.08 0.48 -20.08
C ASP A 120 -1.96 1.71 -20.32
N SER A 121 -3.12 1.78 -19.67
CA SER A 121 -4.05 2.92 -19.77
C SER A 121 -3.85 3.94 -18.65
N VAL A 122 -3.42 3.48 -17.46
CA VAL A 122 -3.32 4.33 -16.26
C VAL A 122 -2.16 5.33 -16.37
N ASN A 123 -2.47 6.60 -16.05
CA ASN A 123 -1.47 7.65 -15.85
C ASN A 123 -1.69 8.29 -14.48
N VAL A 124 -0.60 8.49 -13.74
CA VAL A 124 -0.60 9.16 -12.44
C VAL A 124 0.24 10.43 -12.56
N THR A 125 -0.31 11.53 -12.08
CA THR A 125 0.43 12.79 -11.91
C THR A 125 0.49 13.12 -10.43
N LEU A 126 1.70 13.32 -9.91
CA LEU A 126 1.99 13.78 -8.56
C LEU A 126 2.54 15.21 -8.65
N VAL A 127 1.88 16.16 -8.00
CA VAL A 127 2.29 17.56 -7.98
C VAL A 127 2.54 17.98 -6.54
N ARG A 128 3.74 18.47 -6.26
CA ARG A 128 4.02 19.15 -4.98
C ARG A 128 3.45 20.57 -5.04
N THR A 129 2.58 20.91 -4.10
CA THR A 129 1.80 22.17 -4.19
C THR A 129 2.62 23.41 -3.85
N SER A 130 3.72 23.26 -3.11
CA SER A 130 4.57 24.39 -2.67
C SER A 130 5.34 25.07 -3.81
N ASP A 131 5.76 24.29 -4.82
CA ASP A 131 6.61 24.79 -5.93
C ASP A 131 6.16 24.32 -7.31
N GLY A 132 5.12 23.50 -7.40
CA GLY A 132 4.60 22.97 -8.66
C GLY A 132 5.45 21.84 -9.26
N ALA A 133 6.45 21.33 -8.55
CA ALA A 133 7.24 20.18 -9.01
C ALA A 133 6.33 18.99 -9.32
N THR A 134 6.51 18.40 -10.50
CA THR A 134 5.59 17.41 -11.05
C THR A 134 6.32 16.14 -11.48
N TRP A 135 5.75 14.99 -11.10
CA TRP A 135 6.18 13.65 -11.52
C TRP A 135 5.02 12.94 -12.20
N THR A 136 5.33 12.21 -13.25
CA THR A 136 4.33 11.44 -14.02
C THR A 136 4.74 9.98 -14.07
N PHE A 137 3.76 9.08 -13.85
CA PHE A 137 3.97 7.64 -13.82
C PHE A 137 2.95 6.94 -14.72
N ASN A 138 3.43 6.04 -15.55
CA ASN A 138 2.63 5.19 -16.45
C ASN A 138 3.45 3.98 -16.89
N ALA A 139 2.94 3.21 -17.85
CA ALA A 139 3.62 2.00 -18.34
C ALA A 139 5.04 2.25 -18.91
N ALA A 140 5.37 3.48 -19.32
CA ALA A 140 6.68 3.88 -19.85
C ALA A 140 7.62 4.43 -18.74
N THR A 141 7.21 4.44 -17.48
CA THR A 141 8.02 4.95 -16.36
C THR A 141 9.34 4.20 -16.24
N SER A 142 10.42 4.96 -16.07
CA SER A 142 11.80 4.48 -16.00
C SER A 142 12.69 5.42 -15.19
N GLY A 143 14.00 5.20 -15.15
CA GLY A 143 14.99 6.14 -14.59
C GLY A 143 14.89 6.28 -13.06
N GLY A 144 14.71 5.18 -12.33
CA GLY A 144 14.59 5.19 -10.86
C GLY A 144 13.18 5.43 -10.35
N ASN A 145 12.30 6.06 -11.14
CA ASN A 145 10.88 6.11 -10.84
C ASN A 145 10.24 4.72 -10.98
N TYR A 146 9.19 4.46 -10.20
CA TYR A 146 8.49 3.19 -10.22
C TYR A 146 7.01 3.37 -10.54
N PHE A 147 6.44 2.46 -11.33
CA PHE A 147 5.02 2.38 -11.61
C PHE A 147 4.57 0.94 -11.83
N ASN A 148 3.49 0.54 -11.17
CA ASN A 148 2.79 -0.72 -11.44
C ASN A 148 1.29 -0.62 -11.16
N VAL A 149 0.53 -1.54 -11.75
CA VAL A 149 -0.87 -1.81 -11.43
C VAL A 149 -0.97 -3.28 -11.04
N SER A 150 -1.39 -3.55 -9.80
CA SER A 150 -1.57 -4.91 -9.28
C SER A 150 -3.04 -5.17 -9.03
N ASN A 151 -3.60 -6.11 -9.81
CA ASN A 151 -4.98 -6.58 -9.67
C ASN A 151 -5.06 -7.88 -8.85
N GLU A 152 -3.96 -8.29 -8.25
CA GLU A 152 -3.87 -9.46 -7.38
C GLU A 152 -4.61 -9.22 -6.05
N ARG A 153 -4.96 -10.31 -5.38
CA ARG A 153 -5.80 -10.31 -4.18
C ARG A 153 -4.95 -10.32 -2.91
N TYR A 154 -4.60 -9.13 -2.42
CA TYR A 154 -3.90 -8.93 -1.14
C TYR A 154 -4.75 -8.05 -0.21
N GLY A 155 -5.72 -8.61 0.52
CA GLY A 155 -6.63 -7.84 1.37
C GLY A 155 -7.56 -6.87 0.62
N SER A 156 -7.17 -6.47 -0.58
CA SER A 156 -7.92 -5.67 -1.54
C SER A 156 -7.41 -5.94 -2.95
N GLU A 157 -8.18 -5.54 -3.97
CA GLU A 157 -7.83 -5.63 -5.40
C GLU A 157 -7.56 -4.23 -5.97
N ASN A 158 -7.10 -4.14 -7.23
CA ASN A 158 -7.05 -2.90 -8.03
C ASN A 158 -6.12 -1.81 -7.46
N ALA A 159 -4.90 -2.19 -7.09
CA ALA A 159 -3.91 -1.25 -6.59
C ALA A 159 -3.09 -0.60 -7.72
N ILE A 160 -3.00 0.72 -7.71
CA ILE A 160 -2.10 1.52 -8.53
C ILE A 160 -0.96 1.95 -7.62
N ILE A 161 0.29 1.64 -8.01
CA ILE A 161 1.48 1.79 -7.18
C ILE A 161 2.49 2.63 -7.94
N PHE A 162 3.03 3.67 -7.30
CA PHE A 162 4.01 4.54 -7.92
C PHE A 162 4.98 5.11 -6.88
N ARG A 163 6.18 5.46 -7.33
CA ARG A 163 7.18 6.08 -6.48
C ARG A 163 8.10 6.96 -7.33
N PRO A 164 8.30 8.25 -6.96
CA PRO A 164 9.41 9.03 -7.50
C PRO A 164 10.75 8.34 -7.24
N ASP A 165 11.74 8.59 -8.08
CA ASP A 165 13.10 8.11 -7.85
C ASP A 165 13.65 8.65 -6.52
N PRO A 166 13.92 7.80 -5.52
CA PRO A 166 14.40 8.25 -4.21
C PRO A 166 15.70 9.03 -4.28
N ALA A 167 16.53 8.79 -5.30
CA ALA A 167 17.82 9.49 -5.46
C ALA A 167 17.65 10.96 -5.87
N SER A 168 16.52 11.31 -6.46
CA SER A 168 16.24 12.67 -6.95
C SER A 168 15.00 13.32 -6.33
N PHE A 169 14.19 12.57 -5.61
CA PHE A 169 12.98 13.07 -4.96
C PHE A 169 13.31 13.85 -3.69
N SER A 170 13.24 15.15 -3.77
CA SER A 170 13.44 16.05 -2.63
C SER A 170 12.25 15.95 -1.67
N TRP A 171 12.43 15.24 -0.56
CA TRP A 171 11.44 15.01 0.48
C TRP A 171 11.68 15.91 1.70
N SER A 172 10.74 16.77 2.06
CA SER A 172 10.86 17.63 3.24
C SER A 172 10.07 17.12 4.46
N GLY A 173 9.11 16.25 4.24
CA GLY A 173 8.23 15.73 5.30
C GLY A 173 7.12 16.69 5.76
N ASN A 174 7.05 17.90 5.23
CA ASN A 174 6.01 18.89 5.54
C ASN A 174 5.35 19.46 4.27
N ASP A 175 5.61 18.83 3.12
CA ASP A 175 5.01 19.24 1.85
C ASP A 175 3.58 18.74 1.71
N SER A 176 2.82 19.42 0.88
CA SER A 176 1.52 18.96 0.41
C SER A 176 1.60 18.58 -1.06
N TYR A 177 0.86 17.55 -1.43
CA TYR A 177 0.84 17.02 -2.79
C TYR A 177 -0.59 16.83 -3.29
N ARG A 178 -0.75 16.95 -4.61
CA ARG A 178 -1.94 16.51 -5.31
C ARG A 178 -1.61 15.31 -6.19
N VAL A 179 -2.38 14.24 -6.02
CA VAL A 179 -2.33 13.06 -6.87
C VAL A 179 -3.53 13.08 -7.82
N THR A 180 -3.30 12.87 -9.10
CA THR A 180 -4.35 12.71 -10.10
C THR A 180 -4.11 11.44 -10.90
N ILE A 181 -5.11 10.60 -10.99
CA ILE A 181 -5.09 9.32 -11.72
C ILE A 181 -6.10 9.41 -12.86
N THR A 182 -5.64 9.19 -14.09
CA THR A 182 -6.45 9.17 -15.31
C THR A 182 -6.28 7.84 -16.03
N GLY A 183 -7.04 7.62 -17.12
CA GLY A 183 -7.03 6.35 -17.84
C GLY A 183 -7.69 5.20 -17.07
N ILE A 184 -8.59 5.54 -16.16
CA ILE A 184 -9.45 4.61 -15.41
C ILE A 184 -10.90 4.76 -15.85
N LYS A 185 -11.70 3.72 -15.64
CA LYS A 185 -13.11 3.68 -16.03
C LYS A 185 -14.01 3.49 -14.83
N ASP A 186 -15.16 4.16 -14.83
CA ASP A 186 -16.21 3.91 -13.85
C ASP A 186 -16.89 2.55 -14.06
N LYS A 187 -17.85 2.20 -13.22
CA LYS A 187 -18.61 0.93 -13.31
C LYS A 187 -19.29 0.72 -14.66
N GLU A 188 -19.74 1.78 -15.29
CA GLU A 188 -20.42 1.79 -16.58
C GLU A 188 -19.42 1.68 -17.75
N GLY A 189 -18.12 1.78 -17.48
CA GLY A 189 -17.04 1.70 -18.46
C GLY A 189 -16.72 3.04 -19.12
N LYS A 190 -17.21 4.16 -18.60
CA LYS A 190 -16.90 5.49 -19.05
C LYS A 190 -15.57 5.96 -18.49
N GLU A 191 -14.75 6.59 -19.32
CA GLU A 191 -13.51 7.23 -18.89
C GLU A 191 -13.76 8.25 -17.79
N THR A 192 -12.96 8.16 -16.74
CA THR A 192 -13.04 9.03 -15.56
C THR A 192 -11.67 9.28 -14.96
N PHE A 193 -11.61 10.01 -13.87
CA PHE A 193 -10.37 10.24 -13.11
C PHE A 193 -10.65 10.20 -11.60
N TYR A 194 -9.58 10.03 -10.84
CA TYR A 194 -9.59 10.17 -9.39
C TYR A 194 -8.48 11.12 -8.96
N SER A 195 -8.78 12.04 -8.04
CA SER A 195 -7.78 12.97 -7.50
C SER A 195 -7.97 13.15 -6.00
N TYR A 196 -6.86 13.26 -5.27
CA TYR A 196 -6.86 13.54 -3.83
C TYR A 196 -5.63 14.34 -3.44
N ASP A 197 -5.75 15.06 -2.33
CA ASP A 197 -4.65 15.82 -1.74
C ASP A 197 -4.03 15.04 -0.58
N VAL A 198 -2.73 15.21 -0.40
CA VAL A 198 -1.95 14.67 0.72
C VAL A 198 -1.26 15.82 1.42
N ASN A 199 -1.45 15.94 2.72
CA ASN A 199 -0.79 16.89 3.58
C ASN A 199 0.05 16.13 4.60
N PHE A 200 1.36 16.28 4.52
CA PHE A 200 2.26 15.75 5.54
C PHE A 200 2.41 16.77 6.67
N PHE A 201 2.46 16.29 7.89
CA PHE A 201 2.62 17.12 9.08
C PHE A 201 3.44 16.41 10.15
N THR A 202 4.06 17.19 11.02
CA THR A 202 4.77 16.68 12.21
C THR A 202 3.80 16.57 13.38
N MET A 203 3.79 15.40 14.05
CA MET A 203 3.06 15.21 15.31
C MET A 203 3.83 15.79 16.49
#